data_f935c3152c0ded12d123b09090c72046
#
_entry.id   f935c3152c0ded12d123b09090c72046
#
_cell.length_a   1.000
_cell.length_b   1.000
_cell.length_c   1.000
_cell.angle_alpha   90.00
_cell.angle_beta   90.00
_cell.angle_gamma   90.00
#
_symmetry.space_group_name_H-M   'P 1'
#
loop_
_entity.id
_entity.type
_entity.pdbx_description
1 polymer ?
#
loop_
_entity_poly.entity_id
_entity_poly.type
_entity_poly.pdbx_seq_one_letter_code
_entity_poly.pdbx_strand_id
1 'polypeptide(L)'
;MSLLDERVVYKPFEYPQAYDYWLKQQQAHWLHTEVPMAQDVSDWKSNMKDYEKNVVGQILKGFAQTETIVNDYWSTLVTKWFRKPEVIMMGTTLGLSLIHISEPTRRTP
;
A
#
# COMPACT_ATOMS: atom_id res chain seq x y z
N MET A 1 -15.64 -1.78 25.93
CA MET A 1 -15.97 -0.78 24.91
C MET A 1 -15.91 -1.40 23.53
N SER A 2 -16.73 -0.91 22.62
CA SER A 2 -16.83 -1.47 21.27
C SER A 2 -15.68 -0.99 20.37
N LEU A 3 -15.30 -1.80 19.40
CA LEU A 3 -14.37 -1.40 18.34
C LEU A 3 -14.86 -0.16 17.59
N LEU A 4 -16.16 0.03 17.50
CA LEU A 4 -16.76 1.17 16.79
C LEU A 4 -16.76 2.46 17.59
N ASP A 5 -16.45 2.41 18.89
CA ASP A 5 -16.40 3.61 19.71
C ASP A 5 -15.12 4.39 19.45
N GLU A 6 -15.24 5.70 19.29
CA GLU A 6 -14.10 6.59 19.11
C GLU A 6 -13.32 6.72 20.42
N ARG A 7 -11.99 6.79 20.30
CA ARG A 7 -11.11 7.15 21.39
C ARG A 7 -10.13 8.21 20.92
N VAL A 8 -10.13 9.36 21.60
CA VAL A 8 -9.22 10.46 21.27
C VAL A 8 -7.88 10.31 21.98
N VAL A 9 -7.90 9.75 23.19
CA VAL A 9 -6.69 9.55 24.00
C VAL A 9 -5.88 8.41 23.39
N TYR A 10 -4.58 8.64 23.18
CA TYR A 10 -3.70 7.69 22.48
C TYR A 10 -3.62 6.34 23.19
N LYS A 11 -3.34 6.36 24.47
CA LYS A 11 -3.21 5.13 25.28
C LYS A 11 -4.19 5.13 26.42
N PRO A 12 -4.54 3.94 26.98
CA PRO A 12 -4.03 2.62 26.63
C PRO A 12 -4.66 2.06 25.36
N PHE A 13 -3.91 1.22 24.63
CA PHE A 13 -4.42 0.56 23.43
C PHE A 13 -5.38 -0.57 23.83
N GLU A 14 -6.57 -0.53 23.23
CA GLU A 14 -7.57 -1.59 23.40
C GLU A 14 -7.35 -2.74 22.43
N TYR A 15 -6.69 -2.45 21.30
CA TYR A 15 -6.40 -3.42 20.24
C TYR A 15 -4.90 -3.40 19.95
N PRO A 16 -4.08 -3.97 20.84
CA PRO A 16 -2.63 -3.94 20.66
C PRO A 16 -2.15 -4.66 19.39
N GLN A 17 -2.96 -5.60 18.87
CA GLN A 17 -2.66 -6.25 17.60
C GLN A 17 -2.54 -5.25 16.44
N ALA A 18 -3.41 -4.24 16.43
CA ALA A 18 -3.36 -3.19 15.40
C ALA A 18 -2.05 -2.40 15.49
N TYR A 19 -1.62 -2.08 16.71
CA TYR A 19 -0.33 -1.42 16.92
C TYR A 19 0.83 -2.30 16.47
N ASP A 20 0.77 -3.59 16.76
CA ASP A 20 1.82 -4.54 16.35
C ASP A 20 1.93 -4.62 14.83
N TYR A 21 0.80 -4.63 14.12
CA TYR A 21 0.80 -4.59 12.65
C TYR A 21 1.36 -3.29 12.12
N TRP A 22 1.01 -2.16 12.74
CA TRP A 22 1.58 -0.87 12.37
C TRP A 22 3.10 -0.88 12.53
N LEU A 23 3.60 -1.41 13.63
CA LEU A 23 5.03 -1.48 13.90
C LEU A 23 5.75 -2.34 12.86
N LYS A 24 5.16 -3.48 12.49
CA LYS A 24 5.71 -4.35 11.45
C LYS A 24 5.77 -3.63 10.10
N GLN A 25 4.75 -2.82 9.78
CA GLN A 25 4.74 -2.03 8.55
C GLN A 25 5.86 -0.99 8.57
N GLN A 26 6.11 -0.35 9.70
CA GLN A 26 7.20 0.61 9.82
C GLN A 26 8.56 -0.06 9.62
N GLN A 27 8.75 -1.25 10.18
CA GLN A 27 9.99 -2.00 10.05
C GLN A 27 10.23 -2.52 8.63
N ALA A 28 9.17 -2.80 7.89
CA ALA A 28 9.22 -3.30 6.52
C ALA A 28 9.16 -2.18 5.48
N HIS A 29 9.09 -0.93 5.90
CA HIS A 29 8.97 0.21 4.99
C HIS A 29 10.17 0.33 4.06
N TRP A 30 9.90 0.58 2.78
CA TRP A 30 10.92 0.84 1.77
C TRP A 30 10.41 1.88 0.79
N LEU A 31 11.33 2.55 0.11
CA LEU A 31 10.99 3.50 -0.94
C LEU A 31 11.11 2.81 -2.29
N HIS A 32 10.25 3.21 -3.23
CA HIS A 32 10.30 2.67 -4.58
C HIS A 32 11.65 2.91 -5.25
N THR A 33 12.36 3.97 -4.84
CA THR A 33 13.70 4.30 -5.35
C THR A 33 14.78 3.31 -4.88
N GLU A 34 14.49 2.51 -3.86
CA GLU A 34 15.41 1.49 -3.36
C GLU A 34 15.43 0.24 -4.23
N VAL A 35 14.42 0.08 -5.11
CA VAL A 35 14.33 -1.06 -6.00
C VAL A 35 15.06 -0.74 -7.29
N PRO A 36 16.10 -1.51 -7.66
CA PRO A 36 16.84 -1.26 -8.90
C PRO A 36 15.99 -1.71 -10.10
N MET A 37 15.68 -0.76 -11.00
CA MET A 37 14.81 -1.00 -12.15
C MET A 37 15.55 -0.91 -13.49
N ALA A 38 16.86 -0.69 -13.48
CA ALA A 38 17.61 -0.47 -14.71
C ALA A 38 17.50 -1.64 -15.69
N GLN A 39 17.63 -2.87 -15.18
CA GLN A 39 17.53 -4.07 -16.01
C GLN A 39 16.09 -4.24 -16.52
N ASP A 40 15.09 -3.92 -15.71
CA ASP A 40 13.68 -4.03 -16.10
C ASP A 40 13.36 -3.05 -17.22
N VAL A 41 13.89 -1.82 -17.16
CA VAL A 41 13.71 -0.82 -18.20
C VAL A 41 14.35 -1.30 -19.50
N SER A 42 15.55 -1.84 -19.42
CA SER A 42 16.26 -2.39 -20.58
C SER A 42 15.48 -3.57 -21.21
N ASP A 43 14.98 -4.48 -20.38
CA ASP A 43 14.18 -5.61 -20.86
C ASP A 43 12.90 -5.13 -21.53
N TRP A 44 12.22 -4.15 -20.96
CA TRP A 44 11.01 -3.59 -21.53
C TRP A 44 11.26 -2.98 -22.92
N LYS A 45 12.36 -2.26 -23.07
CA LYS A 45 12.67 -1.54 -24.32
C LYS A 45 13.20 -2.47 -25.40
N SER A 46 14.00 -3.48 -25.05
CA SER A 46 14.80 -4.22 -26.03
C SER A 46 14.53 -5.72 -26.10
N ASN A 47 14.22 -6.35 -24.96
CA ASN A 47 14.19 -7.81 -24.88
C ASN A 47 12.80 -8.41 -24.92
N MET A 48 11.76 -7.62 -24.67
CA MET A 48 10.38 -8.12 -24.65
C MET A 48 9.72 -7.96 -26.01
N LYS A 49 9.02 -8.99 -26.43
CA LYS A 49 8.19 -8.94 -27.63
C LYS A 49 6.91 -8.13 -27.39
N ASP A 50 6.30 -7.65 -28.48
CA ASP A 50 5.13 -6.79 -28.37
C ASP A 50 3.97 -7.46 -27.61
N TYR A 51 3.71 -8.74 -27.82
CA TYR A 51 2.65 -9.44 -27.11
C TYR A 51 2.96 -9.58 -25.64
N GLU A 52 4.24 -9.76 -25.28
CA GLU A 52 4.67 -9.83 -23.88
C GLU A 52 4.45 -8.50 -23.17
N LYS A 53 4.83 -7.40 -23.84
CA LYS A 53 4.58 -6.05 -23.30
C LYS A 53 3.09 -5.80 -23.09
N ASN A 54 2.27 -6.23 -24.05
CA ASN A 54 0.82 -6.02 -23.94
C ASN A 54 0.24 -6.78 -22.75
N VAL A 55 0.59 -8.04 -22.57
CA VAL A 55 0.10 -8.87 -21.47
C VAL A 55 0.56 -8.31 -20.13
N VAL A 56 1.85 -8.04 -19.97
CA VAL A 56 2.40 -7.50 -18.73
C VAL A 56 1.80 -6.13 -18.43
N GLY A 57 1.70 -5.27 -19.44
CA GLY A 57 1.13 -3.94 -19.29
C GLY A 57 -0.32 -3.97 -18.83
N GLN A 58 -1.14 -4.88 -19.37
CA GLN A 58 -2.54 -5.01 -18.96
C GLN A 58 -2.65 -5.49 -17.51
N ILE A 59 -1.82 -6.45 -17.12
CA ILE A 59 -1.79 -6.95 -15.73
C ILE A 59 -1.39 -5.83 -14.78
N LEU A 60 -0.35 -5.07 -15.10
CA LEU A 60 0.13 -3.97 -14.24
C LEU A 60 -0.91 -2.86 -14.10
N LYS A 61 -1.61 -2.54 -15.20
CA LYS A 61 -2.69 -1.55 -15.14
C LYS A 61 -3.83 -2.02 -14.24
N GLY A 62 -4.18 -3.30 -14.29
CA GLY A 62 -5.18 -3.89 -13.42
C GLY A 62 -4.77 -3.81 -11.95
N PHE A 63 -3.53 -4.14 -11.64
CA PHE A 63 -2.99 -4.02 -10.28
C PHE A 63 -3.04 -2.57 -9.79
N ALA A 64 -2.59 -1.62 -10.60
CA ALA A 64 -2.58 -0.21 -10.21
C ALA A 64 -3.98 0.30 -9.91
N GLN A 65 -4.97 -0.08 -10.71
CA GLN A 65 -6.37 0.29 -10.47
C GLN A 65 -6.91 -0.34 -9.19
N THR A 66 -6.60 -1.62 -8.97
CA THR A 66 -7.04 -2.35 -7.76
C THR A 66 -6.41 -1.72 -6.51
N GLU A 67 -5.13 -1.37 -6.56
CA GLU A 67 -4.45 -0.77 -5.42
C GLU A 67 -5.00 0.61 -5.07
N THR A 68 -5.48 1.37 -6.03
CA THR A 68 -6.16 2.63 -5.75
C THR A 68 -7.40 2.41 -4.89
N ILE A 69 -8.17 1.38 -5.20
CA ILE A 69 -9.38 1.02 -4.43
C ILE A 69 -9.01 0.52 -3.04
N VAL A 70 -8.01 -0.34 -2.95
CA VAL A 70 -7.54 -0.89 -1.67
C VAL A 70 -6.95 0.20 -0.79
N ASN A 71 -6.21 1.15 -1.38
CA ASN A 71 -5.68 2.29 -0.66
C ASN A 71 -6.80 3.15 -0.05
N ASP A 72 -7.85 3.42 -0.83
CA ASP A 72 -9.00 4.17 -0.33
C ASP A 72 -9.68 3.44 0.84
N TYR A 73 -9.83 2.11 0.73
CA TYR A 73 -10.39 1.31 1.80
C TYR A 73 -9.60 1.48 3.11
N TRP A 74 -8.27 1.31 3.08
CA TRP A 74 -7.45 1.37 4.28
C TRP A 74 -7.25 2.79 4.80
N SER A 75 -7.05 3.76 3.91
CA SER A 75 -6.73 5.13 4.32
C SER A 75 -7.96 5.94 4.70
N THR A 76 -9.10 5.67 4.10
CA THR A 76 -10.31 6.48 4.24
C THR A 76 -11.41 5.74 4.97
N LEU A 77 -11.81 4.56 4.47
CA LEU A 77 -12.99 3.87 4.98
C LEU A 77 -12.73 3.22 6.33
N VAL A 78 -11.65 2.47 6.47
CA VAL A 78 -11.31 1.81 7.73
C VAL A 78 -11.08 2.85 8.83
N THR A 79 -10.37 3.93 8.53
CA THR A 79 -10.12 4.99 9.51
C THR A 79 -11.38 5.78 9.85
N LYS A 80 -12.34 5.86 8.93
CA LYS A 80 -13.64 6.47 9.17
C LYS A 80 -14.51 5.61 10.09
N TRP A 81 -14.50 4.30 9.86
CA TRP A 81 -15.34 3.38 10.62
C TRP A 81 -14.77 3.05 12.00
N PHE A 82 -13.46 2.94 12.13
CA PHE A 82 -12.78 2.54 13.35
C PHE A 82 -11.89 3.68 13.83
N ARG A 83 -12.36 4.39 14.86
CA ARG A 83 -11.76 5.65 15.28
C ARG A 83 -10.83 5.50 16.50
N LYS A 84 -10.17 4.36 16.65
CA LYS A 84 -9.15 4.18 17.68
C LYS A 84 -7.77 4.47 17.11
N PRO A 85 -6.90 5.19 17.84
CA PRO A 85 -5.59 5.60 17.31
C PRO A 85 -4.76 4.46 16.72
N GLU A 86 -4.71 3.30 17.38
CA GLU A 86 -3.94 2.16 16.89
C GLU A 86 -4.46 1.62 15.55
N VAL A 87 -5.78 1.65 15.35
CA VAL A 87 -6.39 1.21 14.08
C VAL A 87 -6.15 2.23 12.98
N ILE A 88 -6.26 3.52 13.29
CA ILE A 88 -6.00 4.60 12.33
C ILE A 88 -4.54 4.55 11.86
N MET A 89 -3.60 4.36 12.79
CA MET A 89 -2.19 4.24 12.46
C MET A 89 -1.93 3.08 11.51
N MET A 90 -2.47 1.90 11.83
CA MET A 90 -2.34 0.72 10.98
C MET A 90 -2.92 0.96 9.60
N GLY A 91 -4.13 1.50 9.51
CA GLY A 91 -4.82 1.70 8.23
C GLY A 91 -4.11 2.70 7.33
N THR A 92 -3.69 3.83 7.87
CA THR A 92 -2.99 4.85 7.07
C THR A 92 -1.63 4.37 6.59
N THR A 93 -0.92 3.60 7.39
CA THR A 93 0.37 3.04 7.00
C THR A 93 0.21 1.97 5.92
N LEU A 94 -0.82 1.13 6.01
CA LEU A 94 -1.12 0.15 4.95
C LEU A 94 -1.43 0.86 3.64
N GLY A 95 -2.20 1.95 3.67
CA GLY A 95 -2.46 2.75 2.48
C GLY A 95 -1.18 3.29 1.85
N LEU A 96 -0.29 3.82 2.67
CA LEU A 96 1.00 4.34 2.20
C LEU A 96 1.86 3.23 1.58
N SER A 97 1.91 2.05 2.21
CA SER A 97 2.68 0.92 1.70
C SER A 97 2.19 0.47 0.32
N LEU A 98 0.88 0.44 0.12
CA LEU A 98 0.29 0.08 -1.17
C LEU A 98 0.66 1.09 -2.26
N ILE A 99 0.69 2.37 -1.94
CA ILE A 99 1.12 3.42 -2.87
C ILE A 99 2.58 3.18 -3.29
N HIS A 100 3.44 2.85 -2.36
CA HIS A 100 4.85 2.57 -2.65
C HIS A 100 5.03 1.35 -3.55
N ILE A 101 4.22 0.32 -3.36
CA ILE A 101 4.27 -0.88 -4.20
C ILE A 101 3.88 -0.55 -5.63
N SER A 102 2.87 0.30 -5.83
CA SER A 102 2.36 0.62 -7.17
C SER A 102 3.15 1.72 -7.89
N GLU A 103 3.93 2.51 -7.17
CA GLU A 103 4.61 3.68 -7.76
C GLU A 103 5.57 3.31 -8.90
N PRO A 104 6.42 2.26 -8.80
CA PRO A 104 7.26 1.88 -9.93
C PRO A 104 6.46 1.53 -11.17
N THR A 105 5.30 0.88 -11.00
CA THR A 105 4.40 0.51 -12.08
C THR A 105 3.84 1.73 -12.80
N ARG A 106 3.47 2.77 -12.05
CA ARG A 106 2.93 4.01 -12.60
C ARG A 106 3.94 4.76 -13.47
N ARG A 107 5.23 4.65 -13.16
CA ARG A 107 6.29 5.34 -13.87
C ARG A 107 6.81 4.58 -15.08
N THR A 108 6.40 3.35 -15.26
CA THR A 108 6.77 2.55 -16.43
C THR A 108 5.85 2.90 -17.57
N PRO A 109 6.38 3.44 -18.68
CA PRO A 109 5.56 3.82 -19.82
C PRO A 109 4.98 2.63 -20.56
#